data_73ec32c19313ca749c81f15ea5e50653
#
_entry.id   73ec32c19313ca749c81f15ea5e50653
#
_cell.length_a   1.000
_cell.length_b   1.000
_cell.length_c   1.000
_cell.angle_alpha   90.00
_cell.angle_beta   90.00
_cell.angle_gamma   90.00
#
_symmetry.space_group_name_H-M   'P 1'
#
loop_
_entity.id
_entity.type
_entity.pdbx_description
1 polymer ?
#
loop_
_entity_poly.entity_id
_entity_poly.type
_entity_poly.pdbx_seq_one_letter_code
_entity_poly.pdbx_strand_id
1 'polypeptide(L)'
;MHWIGRPNDLVGILSGKTRDKSEYLILCFHGEEGQFILPELAEDVYEENEHRSCFFGAAQVLQHAHLEGVHVVATGCTLGDKKLAEAFKHGKAESYIAPKDDVDGNASLLFVLMFMYELINNSSTKRTAFERAQAIDDETGLYQLFF
;
A
#
# COMPACT_ATOMS: atom_id res chain seq x y z
N MET A 1 -9.82 -10.94 0.25
CA MET A 1 -8.86 -10.55 -0.81
C MET A 1 -9.65 -9.89 -1.94
N HIS A 2 -9.17 -8.73 -2.40
CA HIS A 2 -9.77 -8.00 -3.53
C HIS A 2 -8.80 -8.03 -4.70
N TRP A 3 -9.30 -8.36 -5.87
CA TRP A 3 -8.53 -8.27 -7.12
C TRP A 3 -8.73 -6.88 -7.72
N ILE A 4 -7.64 -6.22 -8.04
CA ILE A 4 -7.66 -4.88 -8.64
C ILE A 4 -7.36 -5.01 -10.13
N GLY A 5 -8.40 -5.01 -10.95
CA GLY A 5 -8.30 -5.11 -12.42
C GLY A 5 -8.37 -3.75 -13.11
N ARG A 6 -8.75 -2.70 -12.40
CA ARG A 6 -8.93 -1.35 -12.95
C ARG A 6 -8.79 -0.26 -11.87
N PRO A 7 -8.54 0.99 -12.25
CA PRO A 7 -8.39 2.09 -11.29
C PRO A 7 -9.55 2.25 -10.32
N ASN A 8 -10.79 2.10 -10.79
CA ASN A 8 -11.98 2.23 -9.93
C ASN A 8 -12.07 1.16 -8.84
N ASP A 9 -11.48 -0.02 -9.02
CA ASP A 9 -11.39 -1.02 -7.96
C ASP A 9 -10.53 -0.51 -6.80
N LEU A 10 -9.37 0.08 -7.11
CA LEU A 10 -8.50 0.67 -6.10
C LEU A 10 -9.17 1.87 -5.41
N VAL A 11 -9.83 2.73 -6.17
CA VAL A 11 -10.62 3.85 -5.63
C VAL A 11 -11.71 3.34 -4.67
N GLY A 12 -12.41 2.26 -5.02
CA GLY A 12 -13.41 1.63 -4.17
C GLY A 12 -12.84 1.14 -2.83
N ILE A 13 -11.65 0.53 -2.86
CA ILE A 13 -10.94 0.08 -1.65
C ILE A 13 -10.47 1.28 -0.81
N LEU A 14 -9.79 2.25 -1.42
CA LEU A 14 -9.26 3.42 -0.71
C LEU A 14 -10.37 4.29 -0.11
N SER A 15 -11.48 4.46 -0.81
CA SER A 15 -12.64 5.22 -0.32
C SER A 15 -13.50 4.48 0.73
N GLY A 16 -13.26 3.18 0.93
CA GLY A 16 -14.05 2.36 1.84
C GLY A 16 -15.37 1.83 1.27
N LYS A 17 -15.69 2.12 -0.01
CA LYS A 17 -16.94 1.66 -0.63
C LYS A 17 -17.02 0.14 -0.79
N THR A 18 -15.90 -0.47 -1.14
CA THR A 18 -15.80 -1.91 -1.40
C THR A 18 -14.85 -2.64 -0.44
N ARG A 19 -14.24 -1.91 0.50
CA ARG A 19 -13.35 -2.48 1.50
C ARG A 19 -14.14 -3.11 2.64
N ASP A 20 -13.80 -4.37 2.96
CA ASP A 20 -14.26 -5.00 4.20
C ASP A 20 -13.68 -4.26 5.42
N LYS A 21 -14.36 -4.33 6.56
CA LYS A 21 -13.83 -3.83 7.82
C LYS A 21 -12.56 -4.59 8.15
N SER A 22 -11.42 -3.91 8.08
CA SER A 22 -10.12 -4.45 8.42
C SER A 22 -9.25 -3.36 9.03
N GLU A 23 -8.46 -3.74 10.00
CA GLU A 23 -7.48 -2.85 10.65
C GLU A 23 -6.24 -2.66 9.77
N TYR A 24 -5.91 -3.66 8.95
CA TYR A 24 -4.76 -3.65 8.04
C TYR A 24 -5.19 -3.81 6.59
N LEU A 25 -4.65 -2.94 5.74
CA LEU A 25 -4.80 -3.00 4.29
C LEU A 25 -3.43 -3.25 3.66
N ILE A 26 -3.27 -4.40 3.02
CA ILE A 26 -2.03 -4.74 2.30
C ILE A 26 -2.26 -4.52 0.80
N LEU A 27 -1.50 -3.61 0.21
CA LEU A 27 -1.55 -3.24 -1.19
C LEU A 27 -0.38 -3.88 -1.94
N CYS A 28 -0.65 -4.98 -2.65
CA CYS A 28 0.34 -5.69 -3.45
C CYS A 28 0.31 -5.19 -4.90
N PHE A 29 1.25 -4.33 -5.25
CA PHE A 29 1.38 -3.72 -6.57
C PHE A 29 2.84 -3.64 -6.99
N HIS A 30 3.08 -3.45 -8.27
CA HIS A 30 4.32 -2.84 -8.73
C HIS A 30 4.28 -1.34 -8.39
N GLY A 31 5.46 -0.77 -8.18
CA GLY A 31 5.60 0.67 -7.93
C GLY A 31 6.75 1.25 -8.75
N GLU A 32 6.63 2.50 -9.13
CA GLU A 32 7.65 3.27 -9.83
C GLU A 32 7.52 4.75 -9.46
N GLU A 33 8.63 5.38 -9.11
CA GLU A 33 8.68 6.81 -8.77
C GLU A 33 7.61 7.26 -7.74
N GLY A 34 7.34 6.44 -6.73
CA GLY A 34 6.34 6.73 -5.70
C GLY A 34 4.90 6.61 -6.16
N GLN A 35 4.64 5.86 -7.22
CA GLN A 35 3.30 5.64 -7.76
C GLN A 35 3.02 4.15 -7.89
N PHE A 36 1.79 3.74 -7.62
CA PHE A 36 1.29 2.41 -7.95
C PHE A 36 1.16 2.26 -9.45
N ILE A 37 1.56 1.11 -9.98
CA ILE A 37 1.35 0.76 -11.38
C ILE A 37 0.10 -0.11 -11.48
N LEU A 38 -0.90 0.39 -12.18
CA LEU A 38 -2.17 -0.28 -12.44
C LEU A 38 -2.18 -0.95 -13.82
N PRO A 39 -3.06 -1.93 -14.05
CA PRO A 39 -3.28 -2.46 -15.38
C PRO A 39 -3.72 -1.35 -16.35
N GLU A 40 -3.14 -1.36 -17.55
CA GLU A 40 -3.55 -0.48 -18.63
C GLU A 40 -4.74 -1.10 -19.35
N LEU A 41 -5.82 -0.32 -19.50
CA LEU A 41 -7.05 -0.76 -20.15
C LEU A 41 -7.16 -0.16 -21.56
N ALA A 42 -7.90 -0.82 -22.44
CA ALA A 42 -8.29 -0.20 -23.71
C ALA A 42 -9.21 1.00 -23.46
N GLU A 43 -9.12 2.03 -24.32
CA GLU A 43 -9.81 3.31 -24.11
C GLU A 43 -11.34 3.18 -23.95
N ASP A 44 -11.96 2.24 -24.64
CA ASP A 44 -13.40 1.97 -24.60
C ASP A 44 -13.83 1.14 -23.37
N VAL A 45 -12.88 0.65 -22.56
CA VAL A 45 -13.15 -0.15 -21.37
C VAL A 45 -13.23 0.71 -20.10
N TYR A 46 -12.60 1.90 -20.09
CA TYR A 46 -12.66 2.79 -18.94
C TYR A 46 -14.09 3.27 -18.67
N GLU A 47 -14.44 3.32 -17.39
CA GLU A 47 -15.71 3.92 -16.95
C GLU A 47 -15.67 5.45 -17.05
N GLU A 48 -16.85 6.08 -17.00
CA GLU A 48 -16.95 7.53 -16.96
C GLU A 48 -16.24 8.09 -15.72
N ASN A 49 -15.39 9.09 -15.93
CA ASN A 49 -14.56 9.73 -14.89
C ASN A 49 -13.54 8.81 -14.20
N GLU A 50 -13.28 7.62 -14.72
CA GLU A 50 -12.23 6.76 -14.24
C GLU A 50 -10.84 7.31 -14.60
N HIS A 51 -9.88 7.15 -13.68
CA HIS A 51 -8.48 7.52 -13.91
C HIS A 51 -7.89 6.72 -15.09
N ARG A 52 -7.37 7.43 -16.12
CA ARG A 52 -6.95 6.82 -17.39
C ARG A 52 -5.45 6.59 -17.52
N SER A 53 -4.68 6.79 -16.47
CA SER A 53 -3.25 6.49 -16.43
C SER A 53 -3.00 5.18 -15.69
N CYS A 54 -1.98 4.42 -16.11
CA CYS A 54 -1.50 3.29 -15.33
C CYS A 54 -0.80 3.72 -14.03
N PHE A 55 -0.40 4.98 -13.90
CA PHE A 55 0.21 5.52 -12.69
C PHE A 55 -0.85 6.11 -11.76
N PHE A 56 -0.85 5.63 -10.52
CA PHE A 56 -1.75 6.08 -9.47
C PHE A 56 -0.92 6.51 -8.25
N GLY A 57 -0.80 7.80 -8.05
CA GLY A 57 0.12 8.36 -7.07
C GLY A 57 -0.56 9.18 -5.97
N ALA A 58 0.22 10.06 -5.35
CA ALA A 58 -0.22 10.87 -4.22
C ALA A 58 -1.47 11.72 -4.51
N ALA A 59 -1.61 12.27 -5.71
CA ALA A 59 -2.77 13.09 -6.08
C ALA A 59 -4.08 12.28 -6.06
N GLN A 60 -4.05 11.05 -6.58
CA GLN A 60 -5.21 10.16 -6.60
C GLN A 60 -5.53 9.63 -5.20
N VAL A 61 -4.49 9.27 -4.42
CA VAL A 61 -4.67 8.86 -3.02
C VAL A 61 -5.31 10.00 -2.22
N LEU A 62 -4.79 11.22 -2.37
CA LEU A 62 -5.32 12.41 -1.69
C LEU A 62 -6.79 12.66 -2.02
N GLN A 63 -7.18 12.42 -3.28
CA GLN A 63 -8.55 12.64 -3.75
C GLN A 63 -9.53 11.58 -3.23
N HIS A 64 -9.09 10.34 -3.04
CA HIS A 64 -10.00 9.20 -2.85
C HIS A 64 -9.87 8.50 -1.50
N ALA A 65 -8.76 8.65 -0.78
CA ALA A 65 -8.53 7.87 0.44
C ALA A 65 -9.38 8.34 1.63
N HIS A 66 -10.09 7.39 2.24
CA HIS A 66 -10.80 7.51 3.52
C HIS A 66 -10.47 6.28 4.36
N LEU A 67 -9.40 6.35 5.16
CA LEU A 67 -8.72 5.21 5.77
C LEU A 67 -8.69 5.30 7.30
N GLU A 68 -9.67 5.94 7.91
CA GLU A 68 -9.76 6.07 9.37
C GLU A 68 -9.78 4.70 10.04
N GLY A 69 -8.87 4.48 10.98
CA GLY A 69 -8.70 3.20 11.67
C GLY A 69 -7.94 2.13 10.85
N VAL A 70 -7.32 2.50 9.73
CA VAL A 70 -6.65 1.53 8.83
C VAL A 70 -5.14 1.79 8.78
N HIS A 71 -4.35 0.73 9.02
CA HIS A 71 -2.92 0.69 8.75
C HIS A 71 -2.68 0.19 7.32
N VAL A 72 -1.87 0.89 6.54
CA VAL A 72 -1.59 0.54 5.15
C VAL A 72 -0.17 0.00 5.01
N VAL A 73 -0.03 -1.16 4.36
CA VAL A 73 1.26 -1.74 3.95
C VAL A 73 1.26 -1.86 2.43
N ALA A 74 2.18 -1.18 1.75
CA ALA A 74 2.36 -1.29 0.31
C ALA A 74 3.67 -2.01 -0.01
N THR A 75 3.67 -2.89 -1.02
CA THR A 75 4.80 -3.78 -1.31
C THR A 75 5.57 -3.44 -2.59
N GLY A 76 5.11 -2.47 -3.37
CA GLY A 76 5.76 -2.09 -4.64
C GLY A 76 7.03 -1.25 -4.43
N CYS A 77 7.93 -1.34 -5.39
CA CYS A 77 9.17 -0.56 -5.42
C CYS A 77 8.90 0.94 -5.26
N THR A 78 9.77 1.64 -4.54
CA THR A 78 9.73 3.09 -4.35
C THR A 78 8.44 3.68 -3.76
N LEU A 79 7.47 2.86 -3.35
CA LEU A 79 6.21 3.34 -2.76
C LEU A 79 6.40 4.01 -1.39
N GLY A 80 7.58 3.88 -0.76
CA GLY A 80 7.98 4.64 0.42
C GLY A 80 8.31 6.11 0.14
N ASP A 81 7.66 6.72 -0.86
CA ASP A 81 7.78 8.13 -1.19
C ASP A 81 7.06 9.00 -0.16
N LYS A 82 7.68 10.13 0.20
CA LYS A 82 7.14 11.04 1.22
C LYS A 82 5.81 11.68 0.82
N LYS A 83 5.63 12.03 -0.46
CA LYS A 83 4.38 12.66 -0.94
C LYS A 83 3.24 11.65 -0.89
N LEU A 84 3.54 10.38 -1.25
CA LEU A 84 2.57 9.30 -1.16
C LEU A 84 2.20 9.02 0.30
N ALA A 85 3.17 8.98 1.21
CA ALA A 85 2.93 8.82 2.65
C ALA A 85 2.07 9.96 3.22
N GLU A 86 2.35 11.22 2.86
CA GLU A 86 1.53 12.37 3.27
C GLU A 86 0.10 12.30 2.71
N ALA A 87 -0.09 11.79 1.50
CA ALA A 87 -1.42 11.58 0.94
C ALA A 87 -2.22 10.53 1.74
N PHE A 88 -1.61 9.42 2.13
CA PHE A 88 -2.22 8.41 3.00
C PHE A 88 -2.56 8.98 4.38
N LYS A 89 -1.66 9.78 4.96
CA LYS A 89 -1.90 10.48 6.23
C LYS A 89 -3.08 11.44 6.13
N HIS A 90 -3.16 12.20 5.04
CA HIS A 90 -4.31 13.09 4.78
C HIS A 90 -5.62 12.30 4.65
N GLY A 91 -5.57 11.12 4.02
CA GLY A 91 -6.67 10.16 3.96
C GLY A 91 -6.98 9.47 5.30
N LYS A 92 -6.36 9.91 6.40
CA LYS A 92 -6.55 9.43 7.78
C LYS A 92 -6.12 7.98 8.03
N ALA A 93 -5.16 7.47 7.26
CA ALA A 93 -4.54 6.20 7.61
C ALA A 93 -3.81 6.30 8.96
N GLU A 94 -3.89 5.27 9.77
CA GLU A 94 -3.23 5.18 11.09
C GLU A 94 -1.71 5.01 10.97
N SER A 95 -1.24 4.43 9.88
CA SER A 95 0.16 4.36 9.48
C SER A 95 0.29 3.94 8.03
N TYR A 96 1.46 4.21 7.46
CA TYR A 96 1.84 3.77 6.12
C TYR A 96 3.22 3.09 6.19
N ILE A 97 3.32 1.89 5.61
CA ILE A 97 4.57 1.11 5.54
C ILE A 97 4.81 0.77 4.08
N ALA A 98 6.00 1.10 3.56
CA ALA A 98 6.37 0.80 2.17
C ALA A 98 7.89 0.87 1.97
N PRO A 99 8.45 0.21 0.92
CA PRO A 99 9.87 0.27 0.63
C PRO A 99 10.25 1.61 0.00
N LYS A 100 11.38 2.16 0.43
CA LYS A 100 11.93 3.44 -0.06
C LYS A 100 12.62 3.34 -1.41
N ASP A 101 12.96 2.12 -1.85
CA ASP A 101 13.76 1.85 -3.05
C ASP A 101 13.19 0.61 -3.76
N ASP A 102 13.84 0.18 -4.83
CA ASP A 102 13.51 -1.07 -5.48
C ASP A 102 13.73 -2.24 -4.53
N VAL A 103 12.77 -3.14 -4.48
CA VAL A 103 12.75 -4.29 -3.57
C VAL A 103 12.41 -5.57 -4.32
N ASP A 104 13.10 -6.66 -3.98
CA ASP A 104 12.76 -7.99 -4.52
C ASP A 104 11.37 -8.44 -4.04
N GLY A 105 10.59 -9.02 -4.96
CA GLY A 105 9.23 -9.47 -4.66
C GLY A 105 9.16 -10.55 -3.58
N ASN A 106 10.17 -11.43 -3.49
CA ASN A 106 10.23 -12.45 -2.44
C ASN A 106 10.54 -11.81 -1.07
N ALA A 107 11.40 -10.79 -1.04
CA ALA A 107 11.69 -10.04 0.17
C ALA A 107 10.45 -9.27 0.66
N SER A 108 9.67 -8.69 -0.26
CA SER A 108 8.39 -8.07 0.05
C SER A 108 7.39 -9.06 0.67
N LEU A 109 7.32 -10.27 0.14
CA LEU A 109 6.48 -11.33 0.70
C LEU A 109 6.96 -11.72 2.11
N LEU A 110 8.26 -11.91 2.30
CA LEU A 110 8.85 -12.23 3.62
C LEU A 110 8.56 -11.13 4.64
N PHE A 111 8.72 -9.86 4.25
CA PHE A 111 8.40 -8.73 5.11
C PHE A 111 6.95 -8.78 5.59
N VAL A 112 6.00 -8.92 4.67
CA VAL A 112 4.57 -8.95 5.00
C VAL A 112 4.23 -10.15 5.89
N LEU A 113 4.73 -11.33 5.56
CA LEU A 113 4.50 -12.55 6.34
C LEU A 113 5.02 -12.40 7.77
N MET A 114 6.25 -11.91 7.94
CA MET A 114 6.84 -11.72 9.27
C MET A 114 6.11 -10.64 10.06
N PHE A 115 5.78 -9.52 9.41
CA PHE A 115 5.03 -8.43 10.04
C PHE A 115 3.68 -8.90 10.56
N MET A 116 2.90 -9.60 9.74
CA MET A 116 1.59 -10.13 10.12
C MET A 116 1.70 -11.26 11.17
N TYR A 117 2.70 -12.12 11.06
CA TYR A 117 2.97 -13.16 12.05
C TYR A 117 3.24 -12.56 13.43
N GLU A 118 4.04 -11.52 13.52
CA GLU A 118 4.33 -10.83 14.78
C GLU A 118 3.09 -10.18 15.39
N LEU A 119 2.25 -9.58 14.57
CA LEU A 119 1.01 -8.96 15.04
C LEU A 119 0.00 -10.00 15.54
N ILE A 120 -0.23 -11.08 14.77
CA ILE A 120 -1.31 -12.04 15.01
C ILE A 120 -0.89 -13.08 16.05
N ASN A 121 0.27 -13.71 15.87
CA ASN A 121 0.71 -14.83 16.71
C ASN A 121 1.41 -14.37 17.99
N ASN A 122 2.24 -13.35 17.89
CA ASN A 122 3.05 -12.89 19.01
C ASN A 122 2.43 -11.69 19.74
N SER A 123 1.30 -11.18 19.28
CA SER A 123 0.65 -9.98 19.84
C SER A 123 1.61 -8.80 20.00
N SER A 124 2.58 -8.70 19.11
CA SER A 124 3.56 -7.63 19.10
C SER A 124 2.93 -6.28 18.78
N THR A 125 3.51 -5.20 19.29
CA THR A 125 3.12 -3.87 18.83
C THR A 125 3.48 -3.69 17.34
N LYS A 126 2.77 -2.81 16.64
CA LYS A 126 3.08 -2.46 15.24
C LYS A 126 4.57 -2.16 15.02
N ARG A 127 5.17 -1.36 15.91
CA ARG A 127 6.59 -1.00 15.82
C ARG A 127 7.50 -2.21 15.98
N THR A 128 7.26 -3.04 16.97
CA THR A 128 8.06 -4.27 17.20
C THR A 128 7.92 -5.23 16.01
N ALA A 129 6.71 -5.41 15.49
CA ALA A 129 6.47 -6.24 14.31
C ALA A 129 7.22 -5.71 13.08
N PHE A 130 7.19 -4.38 12.87
CA PHE A 130 7.92 -3.71 11.80
C PHE A 130 9.44 -3.92 11.93
N GLU A 131 10.02 -3.65 13.10
CA GLU A 131 11.46 -3.77 13.34
C GLU A 131 11.95 -5.21 13.11
N ARG A 132 11.17 -6.21 13.53
CA ARG A 132 11.51 -7.62 13.31
C ARG A 132 11.42 -8.01 11.84
N ALA A 133 10.40 -7.55 11.14
CA ALA A 133 10.26 -7.80 9.70
C ALA A 133 11.38 -7.11 8.90
N GLN A 134 11.74 -5.88 9.26
CA GLN A 134 12.82 -5.13 8.63
C GLN A 134 14.21 -5.76 8.85
N ALA A 135 14.41 -6.46 9.95
CA ALA A 135 15.69 -7.06 10.33
C ALA A 135 16.00 -8.40 9.67
N ILE A 136 15.19 -8.90 8.74
CA ILE A 136 15.40 -10.20 8.08
C ILE A 136 16.64 -10.15 7.19
N ASP A 137 16.72 -9.15 6.31
CA ASP A 137 17.85 -8.94 5.39
C ASP A 137 17.92 -7.48 4.90
N ASP A 138 18.86 -7.18 4.00
CA ASP A 138 19.06 -5.84 3.46
C ASP A 138 17.85 -5.38 2.60
N GLU A 139 17.19 -6.28 1.90
CA GLU A 139 16.01 -5.97 1.07
C GLU A 139 14.79 -5.63 1.93
N THR A 140 14.48 -6.43 2.95
CA THR A 140 13.42 -6.10 3.90
C THR A 140 13.75 -4.84 4.70
N GLY A 141 15.04 -4.53 4.88
CA GLY A 141 15.55 -3.30 5.47
C GLY A 141 15.21 -2.03 4.71
N LEU A 142 14.78 -2.13 3.44
CA LEU A 142 14.34 -0.98 2.63
C LEU A 142 12.97 -0.43 3.06
N TYR A 143 12.18 -1.19 3.80
CA TYR A 143 10.88 -0.73 4.26
C TYR A 143 11.00 0.41 5.27
N GLN A 144 10.07 1.35 5.19
CA GLN A 144 9.94 2.48 6.11
C GLN A 144 8.54 2.51 6.73
N LEU A 145 8.49 2.90 7.99
CA LEU A 145 7.25 3.15 8.72
C LEU A 145 7.06 4.67 8.82
N PHE A 146 5.96 5.16 8.26
CA PHE A 146 5.51 6.54 8.35
C PHE A 146 4.35 6.65 9.35
N PHE A 147 4.45 7.65 10.23
CA PHE A 147 3.47 8.00 11.29
C PHE A 147 2.75 6.85 12.01
#